data_c2262eab76159426f31e17caa6380506
#
_entry.id   c2262eab76159426f31e17caa6380506
#
_cell.length_a   1.000
_cell.length_b   1.000
_cell.length_c   1.000
_cell.angle_alpha   90.00
_cell.angle_beta   90.00
_cell.angle_gamma   90.00
#
_symmetry.space_group_name_H-M   'P 1'
#
loop_
_entity.id
_entity.type
_entity.pdbx_description
1 polymer ?
#
loop_
_entity_poly.entity_id
_entity_poly.type
_entity_poly.pdbx_seq_one_letter_code
_entity_poly.pdbx_strand_id
1 'polypeptide(L)'
;SYSEGAYRYCRIAQNDATGTFVPFWPRAVREGKNNLWAYDAVVYYQLEQMLKKEFYVIKWAVGGTSIAFGHNSPKGRYWSADPEWLAQTSATSEGGNSLLLSFIREIDACIDQTLSQLKEGYQIDAFLWHQGESDYRHGKAYYGNLKAVVAYVRAHLTKKTGKDYSRLPFIFGTVSKDNKCYNSEVEAGMKRLAEEDANVYLIDMSEGELQNDRLHFTAKSAEYLGKQMFNRLAGIITTESINSYKKLAKNNELAGKRFGIIGDSYVRNHKEPVERTWHYKFAEKHGMQYFNYGKNGSSIAYSSPRWGEAMYLRFKEMADSLDYVVVVGGHNDSYKLDSIGGIDVFKERLAILCEGLLDKYPTAKIFFFTRWNTKNFHGSD
;
A
#
# COMPACT_ATOMS: atom_id res chain seq x y z
N SER A 1 -19.39 0.99 -6.72
CA SER A 1 -19.35 2.35 -6.14
C SER A 1 -18.99 2.30 -4.67
N TYR A 2 -18.59 3.41 -4.08
CA TYR A 2 -18.22 3.52 -2.65
C TYR A 2 -19.39 3.15 -1.72
N SER A 3 -20.60 3.37 -2.15
CA SER A 3 -21.84 3.17 -1.38
C SER A 3 -22.38 1.74 -1.44
N GLU A 4 -22.00 0.98 -2.46
CA GLU A 4 -22.56 -0.36 -2.75
C GLU A 4 -21.46 -1.41 -2.93
N GLY A 5 -20.19 -0.96 -2.95
CA GLY A 5 -19.06 -1.81 -3.22
C GLY A 5 -18.84 -2.88 -2.14
N ALA A 6 -18.65 -4.11 -2.56
CA ALA A 6 -18.05 -5.12 -1.73
C ALA A 6 -16.58 -4.77 -1.53
N TYR A 7 -16.20 -4.43 -0.32
CA TYR A 7 -14.79 -4.24 0.06
C TYR A 7 -14.21 -5.61 0.40
N ARG A 8 -13.41 -6.12 -0.50
CA ARG A 8 -12.86 -7.46 -0.39
C ARG A 8 -11.68 -7.53 0.58
N TYR A 9 -10.85 -6.50 0.60
CA TYR A 9 -9.56 -6.49 1.29
C TYR A 9 -9.51 -5.60 2.52
N CYS A 10 -10.41 -4.63 2.66
CA CYS A 10 -10.46 -3.74 3.81
C CYS A 10 -10.99 -4.47 5.04
N ARG A 11 -10.20 -4.49 6.10
CA ARG A 11 -10.57 -4.99 7.43
C ARG A 11 -10.60 -3.82 8.40
N ILE A 12 -11.70 -3.65 9.12
CA ILE A 12 -11.89 -2.50 10.02
C ILE A 12 -12.24 -2.96 11.44
N ALA A 13 -11.56 -2.33 12.42
CA ALA A 13 -11.98 -2.31 13.82
C ALA A 13 -12.51 -0.90 14.12
N GLN A 14 -13.70 -0.80 14.67
CA GLN A 14 -14.37 0.49 14.82
C GLN A 14 -15.15 0.64 16.12
N ASN A 15 -14.73 1.58 16.96
CA ASN A 15 -15.44 2.07 18.15
C ASN A 15 -15.81 1.00 19.19
N ASP A 16 -15.10 -0.09 19.30
CA ASP A 16 -15.46 -1.18 20.22
C ASP A 16 -14.34 -1.63 21.17
N ALA A 17 -13.10 -1.25 20.90
CA ALA A 17 -11.89 -1.59 21.66
C ALA A 17 -11.70 -3.11 21.88
N THR A 18 -12.26 -3.94 21.00
CA THR A 18 -12.12 -5.40 21.07
C THR A 18 -10.89 -5.91 20.34
N GLY A 19 -10.30 -5.09 19.47
CA GLY A 19 -9.17 -5.49 18.61
C GLY A 19 -9.57 -6.45 17.49
N THR A 20 -10.86 -6.65 17.26
CA THR A 20 -11.39 -7.53 16.23
C THR A 20 -11.62 -6.78 14.93
N PHE A 21 -10.99 -7.23 13.85
CA PHE A 21 -11.23 -6.70 12.53
C PHE A 21 -12.31 -7.47 11.80
N VAL A 22 -13.24 -6.72 11.20
CA VAL A 22 -14.33 -7.26 10.36
C VAL A 22 -14.19 -6.70 8.93
N PRO A 23 -14.78 -7.35 7.91
CA PRO A 23 -14.87 -6.78 6.58
C PRO A 23 -15.55 -5.41 6.62
N PHE A 24 -14.95 -4.41 5.97
CA PHE A 24 -15.53 -3.08 5.88
C PHE A 24 -16.82 -3.10 5.04
N TRP A 25 -17.82 -2.39 5.51
CA TRP A 25 -19.05 -2.11 4.76
C TRP A 25 -19.46 -0.65 4.97
N PRO A 26 -19.72 0.13 3.91
CA PRO A 26 -19.99 1.58 4.00
C PRO A 26 -21.42 1.87 4.48
N ARG A 27 -21.84 1.28 5.62
CA ARG A 27 -23.14 1.52 6.23
C ARG A 27 -22.99 2.33 7.51
N ALA A 28 -23.56 3.53 7.55
CA ALA A 28 -23.90 4.09 8.84
C ALA A 28 -25.22 3.45 9.27
N VAL A 29 -25.16 2.69 10.35
CA VAL A 29 -26.36 2.14 10.97
C VAL A 29 -27.08 3.29 11.69
N ARG A 30 -27.94 3.98 10.98
CA ARG A 30 -29.01 4.78 11.59
C ARG A 30 -30.33 4.25 11.09
N GLU A 31 -31.24 4.01 12.01
CA GLU A 31 -32.61 3.60 11.72
C GLU A 31 -33.23 4.44 10.58
N GLY A 32 -33.64 3.80 9.49
CA GLY A 32 -34.22 4.43 8.31
C GLY A 32 -33.25 5.11 7.33
N LYS A 33 -31.92 5.06 7.51
CA LYS A 33 -30.94 5.58 6.56
C LYS A 33 -29.92 4.51 6.16
N ASN A 34 -30.17 3.85 5.06
CA ASN A 34 -29.23 2.93 4.43
C ASN A 34 -28.28 3.71 3.51
N ASN A 35 -27.02 3.26 3.40
CA ASN A 35 -26.01 3.75 2.45
C ASN A 35 -25.38 5.12 2.77
N LEU A 36 -25.19 5.45 4.04
CA LEU A 36 -24.37 6.61 4.38
C LEU A 36 -22.88 6.22 4.30
N TRP A 37 -22.12 7.06 3.61
CA TRP A 37 -20.68 6.94 3.47
C TRP A 37 -20.01 8.31 3.61
N ALA A 38 -18.73 8.33 3.95
CA ALA A 38 -17.94 9.55 4.06
C ALA A 38 -16.61 9.39 3.29
N TYR A 39 -15.75 10.37 3.41
CA TYR A 39 -14.46 10.41 2.73
C TYR A 39 -13.61 9.14 2.95
N ASP A 40 -13.72 8.52 4.10
CA ASP A 40 -13.00 7.30 4.46
C ASP A 40 -13.35 6.11 3.57
N ALA A 41 -14.64 5.92 3.25
CA ALA A 41 -15.06 4.89 2.30
C ALA A 41 -14.39 5.07 0.92
N VAL A 42 -14.21 6.33 0.49
CA VAL A 42 -13.51 6.64 -0.78
C VAL A 42 -12.04 6.25 -0.68
N VAL A 43 -11.37 6.58 0.43
CA VAL A 43 -9.97 6.19 0.67
C VAL A 43 -9.83 4.66 0.63
N TYR A 44 -10.70 3.94 1.34
CA TYR A 44 -10.62 2.48 1.41
C TYR A 44 -10.90 1.83 0.06
N TYR A 45 -11.85 2.37 -0.71
CA TYR A 45 -12.11 1.88 -2.06
C TYR A 45 -10.91 2.04 -2.98
N GLN A 46 -10.24 3.18 -2.94
CA GLN A 46 -9.03 3.41 -3.74
C GLN A 46 -7.87 2.50 -3.31
N LEU A 47 -7.70 2.29 -2.00
CA LEU A 47 -6.73 1.33 -1.47
C LEU A 47 -7.02 -0.10 -1.91
N GLU A 48 -8.29 -0.52 -1.95
CA GLU A 48 -8.73 -1.82 -2.52
C GLU A 48 -8.20 -2.01 -3.95
N GLN A 49 -8.38 -0.98 -4.79
CA GLN A 49 -7.98 -1.02 -6.19
C GLN A 49 -6.45 -1.03 -6.36
N MET A 50 -5.73 -0.30 -5.50
CA MET A 50 -4.27 -0.17 -5.58
C MET A 50 -3.57 -1.39 -5.00
N LEU A 51 -3.93 -1.82 -3.80
CA LEU A 51 -3.19 -2.84 -3.06
C LEU A 51 -3.53 -4.27 -3.48
N LYS A 52 -4.81 -4.55 -3.76
CA LYS A 52 -5.35 -5.89 -4.09
C LYS A 52 -4.92 -6.97 -3.08
N LYS A 53 -4.71 -6.58 -1.84
CA LYS A 53 -4.37 -7.43 -0.69
C LYS A 53 -4.98 -6.85 0.57
N GLU A 54 -5.10 -7.65 1.62
CA GLU A 54 -5.65 -7.19 2.89
C GLU A 54 -4.88 -6.01 3.45
N PHE A 55 -5.63 -5.03 3.94
CA PHE A 55 -5.16 -3.91 4.73
C PHE A 55 -6.14 -3.64 5.88
N TYR A 56 -5.62 -3.01 6.91
CA TYR A 56 -6.30 -2.89 8.19
C TYR A 56 -6.55 -1.42 8.51
N VAL A 57 -7.73 -1.13 9.03
CA VAL A 57 -8.15 0.22 9.44
C VAL A 57 -8.60 0.17 10.89
N ILE A 58 -8.00 1.01 11.72
CA ILE A 58 -8.42 1.24 13.10
C ILE A 58 -9.14 2.57 13.14
N LYS A 59 -10.42 2.59 13.47
CA LYS A 59 -11.25 3.79 13.39
C LYS A 59 -11.96 4.06 14.71
N TRP A 60 -11.80 5.30 15.19
CA TRP A 60 -12.61 5.85 16.26
C TRP A 60 -13.24 7.16 15.80
N ALA A 61 -14.55 7.24 15.77
CA ALA A 61 -15.25 8.43 15.31
C ALA A 61 -16.55 8.66 16.08
N VAL A 62 -16.71 9.88 16.61
CA VAL A 62 -17.92 10.31 17.30
C VAL A 62 -18.27 11.71 16.77
N GLY A 63 -19.46 11.84 16.17
CA GLY A 63 -19.88 13.09 15.55
C GLY A 63 -20.09 14.23 16.56
N GLY A 64 -19.72 15.45 16.15
CA GLY A 64 -19.94 16.67 16.91
C GLY A 64 -19.02 16.86 18.11
N THR A 65 -17.85 16.20 18.14
CA THR A 65 -16.91 16.25 19.29
C THR A 65 -15.75 17.21 19.04
N SER A 66 -15.30 17.89 20.11
CA SER A 66 -14.20 18.84 20.10
C SER A 66 -12.89 18.24 20.61
N ILE A 67 -11.76 18.89 20.28
CA ILE A 67 -10.49 18.62 20.94
C ILE A 67 -10.46 19.33 22.28
N ALA A 68 -10.82 20.61 22.32
CA ALA A 68 -10.89 21.38 23.56
C ALA A 68 -11.93 20.80 24.52
N PHE A 69 -11.51 20.39 25.71
CA PHE A 69 -12.41 19.88 26.75
C PHE A 69 -13.19 21.03 27.43
N GLY A 70 -14.33 20.68 28.04
CA GLY A 70 -15.19 21.64 28.72
C GLY A 70 -16.20 22.37 27.83
N HIS A 71 -16.24 22.08 26.51
CA HIS A 71 -17.04 22.84 25.55
C HIS A 71 -17.76 21.96 24.52
N ASN A 72 -19.02 22.23 24.29
CA ASN A 72 -19.87 21.80 23.16
C ASN A 72 -19.70 20.39 22.57
N SER A 73 -19.26 19.43 23.35
CA SER A 73 -19.10 18.05 22.88
C SER A 73 -20.25 17.17 23.35
N PRO A 74 -20.81 16.31 22.51
CA PRO A 74 -21.86 15.39 22.92
C PRO A 74 -21.44 14.58 24.14
N LYS A 75 -22.28 14.58 25.18
CA LYS A 75 -22.05 13.83 26.44
C LYS A 75 -20.74 14.15 27.15
N GLY A 76 -20.16 15.35 26.91
CA GLY A 76 -18.87 15.75 27.51
C GLY A 76 -17.67 14.94 27.05
N ARG A 77 -17.69 14.36 25.85
CA ARG A 77 -16.60 13.56 25.29
C ARG A 77 -15.66 14.39 24.42
N TYR A 78 -14.35 14.24 24.64
CA TYR A 78 -13.34 15.10 24.03
C TYR A 78 -12.13 14.31 23.52
N TRP A 79 -11.44 14.91 22.53
CA TRP A 79 -10.18 14.41 21.95
C TRP A 79 -8.93 15.01 22.61
N SER A 80 -9.09 15.76 23.68
CA SER A 80 -7.98 16.47 24.32
C SER A 80 -6.84 15.54 24.72
N ALA A 81 -5.62 15.97 24.42
CA ALA A 81 -4.37 15.41 24.93
C ALA A 81 -3.78 16.21 26.10
N ASP A 82 -4.56 17.11 26.68
CA ASP A 82 -4.17 17.87 27.85
C ASP A 82 -3.87 16.94 29.05
N PRO A 83 -2.68 17.02 29.69
CA PRO A 83 -2.29 16.10 30.76
C PRO A 83 -3.21 16.16 31.98
N GLU A 84 -3.71 17.35 32.34
CA GLU A 84 -4.62 17.50 33.50
C GLU A 84 -5.97 16.85 33.20
N TRP A 85 -6.47 17.01 31.99
CA TRP A 85 -7.67 16.34 31.55
C TRP A 85 -7.49 14.80 31.52
N LEU A 86 -6.39 14.30 30.94
CA LEU A 86 -6.13 12.87 30.86
C LEU A 86 -5.94 12.22 32.24
N ALA A 87 -5.44 12.97 33.22
CA ALA A 87 -5.31 12.48 34.60
C ALA A 87 -6.66 12.34 35.34
N GLN A 88 -7.72 13.00 34.87
CA GLN A 88 -9.05 13.03 35.50
C GLN A 88 -10.08 12.16 34.80
N THR A 89 -9.72 11.52 33.69
CA THR A 89 -10.65 10.76 32.85
C THR A 89 -10.07 9.42 32.42
N SER A 90 -10.92 8.59 31.80
CA SER A 90 -10.54 7.32 31.20
C SER A 90 -11.18 7.19 29.81
N ALA A 91 -10.90 6.08 29.16
CA ALA A 91 -11.59 5.72 27.93
C ALA A 91 -13.12 5.54 28.16
N THR A 92 -13.89 5.76 27.11
CA THR A 92 -15.38 5.64 27.21
C THR A 92 -15.86 4.23 27.56
N SER A 93 -15.10 3.21 27.19
CA SER A 93 -15.35 1.82 27.59
C SER A 93 -15.11 1.56 29.09
N GLU A 94 -14.41 2.45 29.77
CA GLU A 94 -14.15 2.43 31.23
C GLU A 94 -15.02 3.42 32.01
N GLY A 95 -16.06 3.96 31.36
CA GLY A 95 -16.95 4.95 31.98
C GLY A 95 -16.44 6.38 31.92
N GLY A 96 -15.28 6.64 31.32
CA GLY A 96 -14.73 7.96 31.14
C GLY A 96 -15.23 8.70 29.91
N ASN A 97 -14.62 9.85 29.61
CA ASN A 97 -15.05 10.77 28.57
C ASN A 97 -13.97 11.07 27.52
N SER A 98 -12.81 10.44 27.60
CA SER A 98 -11.72 10.67 26.66
C SER A 98 -11.90 9.81 25.39
N LEU A 99 -12.10 10.47 24.26
CA LEU A 99 -12.09 9.83 22.95
C LEU A 99 -10.67 9.47 22.50
N LEU A 100 -9.69 10.28 22.90
CA LEU A 100 -8.28 9.98 22.63
C LEU A 100 -7.87 8.67 23.32
N LEU A 101 -8.13 8.50 24.60
CA LEU A 101 -7.83 7.26 25.31
C LEU A 101 -8.65 6.08 24.77
N SER A 102 -9.89 6.30 24.33
CA SER A 102 -10.70 5.27 23.68
C SER A 102 -10.05 4.81 22.38
N PHE A 103 -9.58 5.73 21.57
CA PHE A 103 -8.86 5.43 20.32
C PHE A 103 -7.54 4.71 20.58
N ILE A 104 -6.78 5.14 21.58
CA ILE A 104 -5.54 4.45 22.00
C ILE A 104 -5.81 3.00 22.42
N ARG A 105 -6.88 2.75 23.17
CA ARG A 105 -7.26 1.37 23.54
C ARG A 105 -7.66 0.52 22.36
N GLU A 106 -8.37 1.09 21.39
CA GLU A 106 -8.67 0.42 20.12
C GLU A 106 -7.38 0.02 19.40
N ILE A 107 -6.43 0.96 19.28
CA ILE A 107 -5.11 0.71 18.69
C ILE A 107 -4.40 -0.44 19.43
N ASP A 108 -4.32 -0.36 20.76
CA ASP A 108 -3.62 -1.36 21.56
C ASP A 108 -4.24 -2.75 21.42
N ALA A 109 -5.57 -2.83 21.50
CA ALA A 109 -6.30 -4.09 21.32
C ALA A 109 -6.05 -4.67 19.91
N CYS A 110 -6.12 -3.84 18.86
CA CYS A 110 -5.85 -4.26 17.48
C CYS A 110 -4.42 -4.78 17.29
N ILE A 111 -3.45 -4.10 17.89
CA ILE A 111 -2.04 -4.53 17.84
C ILE A 111 -1.88 -5.86 18.57
N ASP A 112 -2.35 -5.95 19.81
CA ASP A 112 -2.11 -7.12 20.67
C ASP A 112 -2.82 -8.38 20.16
N GLN A 113 -4.06 -8.25 19.71
CA GLN A 113 -4.90 -9.41 19.37
C GLN A 113 -4.76 -9.85 17.92
N THR A 114 -4.46 -8.93 16.99
CA THR A 114 -4.47 -9.25 15.56
C THR A 114 -3.16 -8.91 14.87
N LEU A 115 -2.73 -7.64 14.90
CA LEU A 115 -1.63 -7.21 14.04
C LEU A 115 -0.29 -7.85 14.39
N SER A 116 -0.01 -8.06 15.69
CA SER A 116 1.22 -8.73 16.15
C SER A 116 1.29 -10.21 15.76
N GLN A 117 0.15 -10.82 15.39
CA GLN A 117 0.07 -12.21 14.97
C GLN A 117 0.27 -12.41 13.46
N LEU A 118 0.33 -11.34 12.70
CA LEU A 118 0.53 -11.40 11.24
C LEU A 118 1.95 -11.90 10.94
N LYS A 119 2.05 -12.99 10.19
CA LYS A 119 3.34 -13.64 9.83
C LYS A 119 4.33 -12.69 9.14
N GLU A 120 3.81 -11.80 8.30
CA GLU A 120 4.61 -10.81 7.58
C GLU A 120 4.86 -9.54 8.38
N GLY A 121 4.38 -9.49 9.63
CA GLY A 121 4.38 -8.29 10.44
C GLY A 121 3.38 -7.25 9.93
N TYR A 122 3.44 -6.06 10.52
CA TYR A 122 2.61 -4.92 10.13
C TYR A 122 3.39 -3.62 10.22
N GLN A 123 2.87 -2.61 9.52
CA GLN A 123 3.30 -1.24 9.58
C GLN A 123 2.06 -0.33 9.66
N ILE A 124 2.17 0.78 10.37
CA ILE A 124 1.15 1.82 10.41
C ILE A 124 1.61 2.94 9.50
N ASP A 125 0.86 3.18 8.42
CA ASP A 125 1.30 4.04 7.33
C ASP A 125 0.90 5.50 7.52
N ALA A 126 -0.26 5.77 8.11
CA ALA A 126 -0.75 7.13 8.33
C ALA A 126 -1.87 7.21 9.37
N PHE A 127 -2.10 8.43 9.85
CA PHE A 127 -3.24 8.82 10.66
C PHE A 127 -4.12 9.78 9.85
N LEU A 128 -5.34 9.37 9.55
CA LEU A 128 -6.32 10.20 8.84
C LEU A 128 -7.24 10.89 9.83
N TRP A 129 -7.48 12.20 9.61
CA TRP A 129 -8.26 13.02 10.54
C TRP A 129 -9.20 13.98 9.80
N HIS A 130 -10.39 14.19 10.33
CA HIS A 130 -11.26 15.29 9.93
C HIS A 130 -12.08 15.75 11.12
N GLN A 131 -11.83 16.98 11.56
CA GLN A 131 -12.48 17.62 12.70
C GLN A 131 -12.11 19.12 12.67
N GLY A 132 -12.81 19.96 13.39
CA GLY A 132 -12.56 21.40 13.52
C GLY A 132 -13.85 22.17 13.82
N GLU A 133 -14.97 21.69 13.30
CA GLU A 133 -16.28 22.35 13.42
C GLU A 133 -16.71 22.51 14.89
N SER A 134 -16.45 21.52 15.74
CA SER A 134 -16.84 21.56 17.15
C SER A 134 -15.93 22.44 18.02
N ASP A 135 -14.79 22.85 17.48
CA ASP A 135 -13.84 23.78 18.14
C ASP A 135 -13.99 25.24 17.67
N TYR A 136 -15.03 25.57 16.90
CA TYR A 136 -15.20 26.91 16.33
C TYR A 136 -15.24 28.06 17.35
N ARG A 137 -15.52 27.79 18.62
CA ARG A 137 -15.46 28.77 19.71
C ARG A 137 -14.12 28.85 20.42
N HIS A 138 -13.17 27.98 20.04
CA HIS A 138 -11.86 27.82 20.70
C HIS A 138 -10.71 27.87 19.68
N GLY A 139 -10.88 28.63 18.60
CA GLY A 139 -9.93 28.73 17.51
C GLY A 139 -8.50 29.06 17.95
N LYS A 140 -8.33 29.98 18.90
CA LYS A 140 -7.00 30.36 19.45
C LYS A 140 -6.23 29.19 20.06
N ALA A 141 -6.92 28.23 20.68
CA ALA A 141 -6.30 27.06 21.29
C ALA A 141 -6.12 25.90 20.33
N TYR A 142 -6.80 25.95 19.18
CA TYR A 142 -6.93 24.80 18.28
C TYR A 142 -5.58 24.27 17.79
N TYR A 143 -4.67 25.14 17.37
CA TYR A 143 -3.33 24.73 16.93
C TYR A 143 -2.60 23.90 18.00
N GLY A 144 -2.53 24.41 19.24
CA GLY A 144 -1.86 23.71 20.35
C GLY A 144 -2.53 22.37 20.68
N ASN A 145 -3.87 22.36 20.70
CA ASN A 145 -4.66 21.18 20.99
C ASN A 145 -4.47 20.08 19.91
N LEU A 146 -4.54 20.45 18.63
CA LEU A 146 -4.34 19.50 17.53
C LEU A 146 -2.90 18.95 17.50
N LYS A 147 -1.92 19.83 17.68
CA LYS A 147 -0.49 19.44 17.77
C LYS A 147 -0.26 18.44 18.91
N ALA A 148 -0.89 18.65 20.05
CA ALA A 148 -0.79 17.74 21.20
C ALA A 148 -1.41 16.36 20.90
N VAL A 149 -2.56 16.30 20.23
CA VAL A 149 -3.19 15.03 19.80
C VAL A 149 -2.27 14.26 18.87
N VAL A 150 -1.73 14.91 17.84
CA VAL A 150 -0.80 14.29 16.90
C VAL A 150 0.44 13.74 17.60
N ALA A 151 1.03 14.56 18.48
CA ALA A 151 2.21 14.18 19.26
C ALA A 151 1.90 12.99 20.20
N TYR A 152 0.74 12.98 20.84
CA TYR A 152 0.31 11.90 21.74
C TYR A 152 0.19 10.57 21.00
N VAL A 153 -0.49 10.54 19.86
CA VAL A 153 -0.67 9.32 19.04
C VAL A 153 0.69 8.80 18.57
N ARG A 154 1.56 9.66 18.04
CA ARG A 154 2.91 9.29 17.59
C ARG A 154 3.77 8.72 18.72
N ALA A 155 3.79 9.38 19.88
CA ALA A 155 4.55 8.93 21.05
C ALA A 155 4.04 7.57 21.56
N HIS A 156 2.70 7.42 21.63
CA HIS A 156 2.09 6.18 22.06
C HIS A 156 2.44 5.02 21.15
N LEU A 157 2.29 5.18 19.83
CA LEU A 157 2.64 4.15 18.83
C LEU A 157 4.12 3.77 18.91
N THR A 158 5.01 4.75 19.06
CA THR A 158 6.45 4.50 19.23
C THR A 158 6.70 3.65 20.48
N LYS A 159 6.10 4.03 21.62
CA LYS A 159 6.22 3.29 22.88
C LYS A 159 5.63 1.89 22.78
N LYS A 160 4.43 1.75 22.23
CA LYS A 160 3.69 0.49 22.13
C LYS A 160 4.38 -0.53 21.26
N THR A 161 4.93 -0.11 20.14
CA THR A 161 5.46 -1.02 19.12
C THR A 161 6.97 -1.20 19.16
N GLY A 162 7.69 -0.29 19.82
CA GLY A 162 9.14 -0.21 19.77
C GLY A 162 9.71 0.27 18.43
N LYS A 163 8.85 0.66 17.47
CA LYS A 163 9.22 1.23 16.17
C LYS A 163 9.12 2.75 16.23
N ASP A 164 9.92 3.46 15.46
CA ASP A 164 9.86 4.93 15.40
C ASP A 164 8.66 5.39 14.55
N TYR A 165 7.62 5.88 15.23
CA TYR A 165 6.45 6.56 14.64
C TYR A 165 6.46 8.07 14.92
N SER A 166 7.56 8.67 15.34
CA SER A 166 7.66 10.13 15.59
C SER A 166 7.31 10.97 14.35
N ARG A 167 7.43 10.38 13.17
CA ARG A 167 7.12 10.98 11.87
C ARG A 167 5.93 10.34 11.17
N LEU A 168 5.05 9.65 11.91
CA LEU A 168 3.85 9.07 11.29
C LEU A 168 3.09 10.15 10.51
N PRO A 169 2.83 9.95 9.23
CA PRO A 169 2.06 10.89 8.41
C PRO A 169 0.68 11.17 9.01
N PHE A 170 0.33 12.45 9.10
CA PHE A 170 -0.97 12.92 9.54
C PHE A 170 -1.64 13.68 8.39
N ILE A 171 -2.78 13.19 7.90
CA ILE A 171 -3.46 13.70 6.71
C ILE A 171 -4.85 14.16 7.12
N PHE A 172 -5.19 15.42 6.88
CA PHE A 172 -6.48 15.99 7.27
C PHE A 172 -6.99 17.07 6.32
N GLY A 173 -8.31 17.33 6.36
CA GLY A 173 -8.96 18.37 5.58
C GLY A 173 -9.34 19.59 6.43
N THR A 174 -9.34 20.77 5.81
CA THR A 174 -9.89 22.00 6.44
C THR A 174 -11.41 21.93 6.57
N VAL A 175 -11.98 22.79 7.40
CA VAL A 175 -13.42 23.06 7.43
C VAL A 175 -13.79 23.96 6.25
N SER A 176 -14.95 23.73 5.62
CA SER A 176 -15.47 24.64 4.56
C SER A 176 -15.78 26.02 5.14
N LYS A 177 -15.48 27.08 4.37
CA LYS A 177 -15.82 28.48 4.76
C LYS A 177 -17.32 28.73 4.85
N ASP A 178 -18.12 27.98 4.11
CA ASP A 178 -19.58 28.06 4.16
C ASP A 178 -20.20 27.32 5.35
N ASN A 179 -19.37 26.60 6.13
CA ASN A 179 -19.84 25.87 7.29
C ASN A 179 -20.28 26.84 8.40
N LYS A 180 -21.47 26.60 8.97
CA LYS A 180 -22.00 27.42 10.08
C LYS A 180 -21.11 27.43 11.33
N CYS A 181 -20.19 26.49 11.44
CA CYS A 181 -19.19 26.38 12.49
C CYS A 181 -17.77 26.73 12.00
N TYR A 182 -17.64 27.41 10.87
CA TYR A 182 -16.35 27.88 10.39
C TYR A 182 -15.74 28.89 11.36
N ASN A 183 -14.45 28.77 11.58
CA ASN A 183 -13.65 29.74 12.33
C ASN A 183 -12.27 29.86 11.67
N SER A 184 -11.88 31.08 11.34
CA SER A 184 -10.61 31.38 10.67
C SER A 184 -9.38 31.06 11.54
N GLU A 185 -9.48 31.13 12.87
CA GLU A 185 -8.38 30.74 13.77
C GLU A 185 -8.18 29.22 13.80
N VAL A 186 -9.25 28.43 13.66
CA VAL A 186 -9.18 26.97 13.49
C VAL A 186 -8.44 26.64 12.20
N GLU A 187 -8.84 27.26 11.08
CA GLU A 187 -8.17 27.07 9.79
C GLU A 187 -6.70 27.50 9.83
N ALA A 188 -6.41 28.65 10.44
CA ALA A 188 -5.03 29.13 10.62
C ALA A 188 -4.19 28.16 11.46
N GLY A 189 -4.78 27.58 12.51
CA GLY A 189 -4.13 26.55 13.33
C GLY A 189 -3.80 25.28 12.54
N MET A 190 -4.70 24.84 11.66
CA MET A 190 -4.48 23.71 10.75
C MET A 190 -3.33 23.99 9.78
N LYS A 191 -3.34 25.15 9.12
CA LYS A 191 -2.30 25.57 8.17
C LYS A 191 -0.93 25.67 8.85
N ARG A 192 -0.87 26.29 10.02
CA ARG A 192 0.34 26.42 10.81
C ARG A 192 0.94 25.04 11.15
N LEU A 193 0.14 24.07 11.55
CA LEU A 193 0.62 22.73 11.87
C LEU A 193 1.23 22.05 10.63
N ALA A 194 0.61 22.20 9.46
CA ALA A 194 1.12 21.65 8.22
C ALA A 194 2.40 22.35 7.70
N GLU A 195 2.59 23.63 8.04
CA GLU A 195 3.81 24.38 7.72
C GLU A 195 4.98 23.99 8.64
N GLU A 196 4.72 23.73 9.91
CA GLU A 196 5.75 23.39 10.90
C GLU A 196 6.18 21.92 10.90
N ASP A 197 5.31 21.01 10.45
CA ASP A 197 5.58 19.56 10.45
C ASP A 197 5.49 18.98 9.04
N ALA A 198 6.64 18.64 8.46
CA ALA A 198 6.74 18.11 7.10
C ALA A 198 6.00 16.76 6.89
N ASN A 199 5.56 16.10 7.98
CA ASN A 199 4.77 14.87 7.92
C ASN A 199 3.28 15.12 8.19
N VAL A 200 2.86 16.38 8.20
CA VAL A 200 1.46 16.78 8.28
C VAL A 200 1.00 17.30 6.92
N TYR A 201 -0.05 16.71 6.39
CA TYR A 201 -0.57 17.00 5.06
C TYR A 201 -1.98 17.56 5.15
N LEU A 202 -2.11 18.85 4.84
CA LEU A 202 -3.39 19.55 4.80
C LEU A 202 -4.01 19.47 3.41
N ILE A 203 -5.30 19.14 3.35
CA ILE A 203 -6.12 19.19 2.15
C ILE A 203 -7.06 20.39 2.28
N ASP A 204 -7.00 21.28 1.31
CA ASP A 204 -7.86 22.45 1.29
C ASP A 204 -9.30 22.07 0.93
N MET A 205 -10.20 22.22 1.89
CA MET A 205 -11.64 22.02 1.76
C MET A 205 -12.42 23.33 1.95
N SER A 206 -11.73 24.48 1.88
CA SER A 206 -12.35 25.81 2.12
C SER A 206 -13.54 26.09 1.22
N GLU A 207 -13.52 25.58 -0.02
CA GLU A 207 -14.60 25.69 -1.02
C GLU A 207 -15.48 24.42 -1.09
N GLY A 208 -15.39 23.54 -0.10
CA GLY A 208 -16.15 22.29 -0.05
C GLY A 208 -17.65 22.56 0.06
N GLU A 209 -18.43 22.05 -0.91
CA GLU A 209 -19.90 22.16 -0.92
C GLU A 209 -20.52 21.44 0.27
N LEU A 210 -21.50 22.07 0.91
CA LEU A 210 -22.20 21.52 2.07
C LEU A 210 -23.64 21.14 1.72
N GLN A 211 -24.18 20.21 2.50
CA GLN A 211 -25.61 19.88 2.48
C GLN A 211 -26.45 21.07 3.00
N ASN A 212 -27.77 20.97 2.89
CA ASN A 212 -28.70 22.02 3.33
C ASN A 212 -28.58 22.37 4.82
N ASP A 213 -27.99 21.49 5.62
CA ASP A 213 -27.75 21.74 7.05
C ASP A 213 -26.56 22.69 7.32
N ARG A 214 -25.80 23.04 6.28
CA ARG A 214 -24.61 23.88 6.33
C ARG A 214 -23.56 23.37 7.33
N LEU A 215 -23.47 22.06 7.50
CA LEU A 215 -22.52 21.41 8.39
C LEU A 215 -21.80 20.24 7.70
N HIS A 216 -22.56 19.35 7.08
CA HIS A 216 -22.00 18.16 6.46
C HIS A 216 -21.67 18.38 4.98
N PHE A 217 -20.54 17.84 4.54
CA PHE A 217 -20.17 17.87 3.12
C PHE A 217 -21.19 17.15 2.25
N THR A 218 -21.37 17.64 1.02
CA THR A 218 -22.04 16.88 -0.04
C THR A 218 -21.26 15.62 -0.40
N ALA A 219 -21.89 14.69 -1.11
CA ALA A 219 -21.22 13.51 -1.65
C ALA A 219 -20.00 13.89 -2.51
N LYS A 220 -20.11 14.94 -3.33
CA LYS A 220 -19.04 15.46 -4.18
C LYS A 220 -17.83 15.94 -3.37
N SER A 221 -18.06 16.69 -2.30
CA SER A 221 -16.99 17.19 -1.43
C SER A 221 -16.37 16.07 -0.60
N ALA A 222 -17.16 15.13 -0.10
CA ALA A 222 -16.65 13.95 0.59
C ALA A 222 -15.80 13.07 -0.34
N GLU A 223 -16.20 12.90 -1.59
CA GLU A 223 -15.44 12.20 -2.61
C GLU A 223 -14.12 12.90 -2.92
N TYR A 224 -14.15 14.22 -3.09
CA TYR A 224 -12.94 15.01 -3.30
C TYR A 224 -11.94 14.85 -2.15
N LEU A 225 -12.39 15.04 -0.90
CA LEU A 225 -11.56 14.88 0.29
C LEU A 225 -10.94 13.46 0.33
N GLY A 226 -11.74 12.43 0.14
CA GLY A 226 -11.28 11.04 0.14
C GLY A 226 -10.25 10.75 -0.96
N LYS A 227 -10.45 11.26 -2.16
CA LYS A 227 -9.48 11.13 -3.27
C LYS A 227 -8.16 11.85 -2.97
N GLN A 228 -8.21 13.05 -2.40
CA GLN A 228 -7.00 13.79 -2.04
C GLN A 228 -6.24 13.11 -0.88
N MET A 229 -6.94 12.62 0.14
CA MET A 229 -6.33 11.81 1.21
C MET A 229 -5.66 10.55 0.65
N PHE A 230 -6.35 9.83 -0.23
CA PHE A 230 -5.78 8.65 -0.89
C PHE A 230 -4.53 8.98 -1.70
N ASN A 231 -4.55 10.06 -2.48
CA ASN A 231 -3.39 10.45 -3.29
C ASN A 231 -2.14 10.73 -2.44
N ARG A 232 -2.34 11.36 -1.27
CA ARG A 232 -1.24 11.57 -0.31
C ARG A 232 -0.75 10.24 0.28
N LEU A 233 -1.67 9.42 0.75
CA LEU A 233 -1.37 8.11 1.33
C LEU A 233 -0.69 7.17 0.34
N ALA A 234 -1.16 7.11 -0.89
CA ALA A 234 -0.56 6.31 -1.96
C ALA A 234 0.90 6.72 -2.25
N GLY A 235 1.18 8.03 -2.25
CA GLY A 235 2.55 8.54 -2.40
C GLY A 235 3.47 8.12 -1.25
N ILE A 236 2.97 8.14 0.00
CA ILE A 236 3.69 7.72 1.20
C ILE A 236 4.00 6.23 1.14
N ILE A 237 2.99 5.39 0.96
CA ILE A 237 3.12 3.92 0.87
C ILE A 237 4.12 3.54 -0.24
N THR A 238 4.03 4.17 -1.41
CA THR A 238 4.94 3.90 -2.52
C THR A 238 6.37 4.28 -2.19
N THR A 239 6.58 5.43 -1.54
CA THR A 239 7.91 5.90 -1.13
C THR A 239 8.52 4.99 -0.07
N GLU A 240 7.76 4.55 0.91
CA GLU A 240 8.24 3.62 1.94
C GLU A 240 8.53 2.23 1.37
N SER A 241 7.70 1.76 0.46
CA SER A 241 7.98 0.52 -0.29
C SER A 241 9.31 0.63 -1.03
N ILE A 242 9.56 1.72 -1.75
CA ILE A 242 10.83 1.97 -2.44
C ILE A 242 12.00 1.99 -1.44
N ASN A 243 11.84 2.65 -0.29
CA ASN A 243 12.89 2.73 0.73
C ASN A 243 13.15 1.38 1.42
N SER A 244 12.11 0.60 1.69
CA SER A 244 12.26 -0.76 2.24
C SER A 244 12.94 -1.69 1.23
N TYR A 245 12.64 -1.57 -0.06
CA TYR A 245 13.34 -2.28 -1.11
C TYR A 245 14.82 -1.88 -1.20
N LYS A 246 15.15 -0.59 -1.09
CA LYS A 246 16.54 -0.12 -1.05
C LYS A 246 17.29 -0.64 0.18
N LYS A 247 16.64 -0.73 1.34
CA LYS A 247 17.21 -1.28 2.57
C LYS A 247 17.40 -2.80 2.47
N LEU A 248 16.44 -3.53 1.90
CA LEU A 248 16.54 -4.95 1.60
C LEU A 248 17.65 -5.22 0.58
N ALA A 249 17.78 -4.38 -0.47
CA ALA A 249 18.87 -4.49 -1.44
C ALA A 249 20.26 -4.29 -0.79
N LYS A 250 20.36 -3.48 0.24
CA LYS A 250 21.62 -3.23 0.97
C LYS A 250 22.06 -4.42 1.85
N ASN A 251 21.12 -5.26 2.26
CA ASN A 251 21.35 -6.50 3.04
C ASN A 251 21.06 -7.75 2.21
N ASN A 252 21.00 -7.67 0.88
CA ASN A 252 20.50 -8.73 0.04
C ASN A 252 21.63 -9.70 -0.32
N GLU A 253 21.43 -10.99 -0.04
CA GLU A 253 22.30 -12.09 -0.47
C GLU A 253 22.50 -12.14 -2.01
N LEU A 254 21.67 -11.43 -2.77
CA LEU A 254 21.76 -11.34 -4.23
C LEU A 254 22.75 -10.25 -4.70
N ALA A 255 23.14 -9.31 -3.85
CA ALA A 255 24.05 -8.24 -4.23
C ALA A 255 25.41 -8.80 -4.69
N GLY A 256 25.84 -8.38 -5.87
CA GLY A 256 27.07 -8.87 -6.50
C GLY A 256 26.98 -10.25 -7.14
N LYS A 257 25.87 -10.99 -6.94
CA LYS A 257 25.63 -12.30 -7.57
C LYS A 257 25.47 -12.20 -9.08
N ARG A 258 25.92 -13.20 -9.81
CA ARG A 258 25.91 -13.27 -11.25
C ARG A 258 24.61 -13.92 -11.73
N PHE A 259 23.77 -13.14 -12.42
CA PHE A 259 22.46 -13.56 -12.92
C PHE A 259 22.47 -13.65 -14.45
N GLY A 260 22.38 -14.85 -14.98
CA GLY A 260 22.27 -15.13 -16.41
C GLY A 260 20.84 -15.52 -16.81
N ILE A 261 20.35 -14.96 -17.91
CA ILE A 261 19.06 -15.36 -18.47
C ILE A 261 19.19 -15.69 -19.96
N ILE A 262 18.75 -16.89 -20.34
CA ILE A 262 18.72 -17.36 -21.71
C ILE A 262 17.26 -17.51 -22.16
N GLY A 263 16.96 -17.08 -23.39
CA GLY A 263 15.60 -17.14 -23.89
C GLY A 263 15.41 -16.61 -25.30
N ASP A 264 14.17 -16.37 -25.63
CA ASP A 264 13.70 -15.88 -26.93
C ASP A 264 13.52 -14.35 -26.98
N SER A 265 12.55 -13.86 -27.77
CA SER A 265 12.24 -12.44 -27.93
C SER A 265 11.73 -11.76 -26.64
N TYR A 266 11.18 -12.51 -25.70
CA TYR A 266 10.78 -11.97 -24.40
C TYR A 266 11.98 -11.64 -23.52
N VAL A 267 13.07 -12.40 -23.65
CA VAL A 267 14.33 -12.12 -22.95
C VAL A 267 15.13 -11.05 -23.68
N ARG A 268 15.15 -11.06 -25.02
CA ARG A 268 15.85 -10.04 -25.82
C ARG A 268 15.13 -8.70 -25.82
N ASN A 269 13.82 -8.68 -25.48
CA ASN A 269 12.91 -7.54 -25.54
C ASN A 269 12.65 -7.01 -26.97
N HIS A 270 12.70 -7.89 -27.94
CA HIS A 270 12.39 -7.67 -29.36
C HIS A 270 12.92 -6.33 -29.89
N LYS A 271 12.07 -5.31 -30.04
CA LYS A 271 12.40 -3.97 -30.55
C LYS A 271 12.63 -2.92 -29.45
N GLU A 272 12.46 -3.29 -28.20
CA GLU A 272 12.55 -2.40 -27.06
C GLU A 272 13.88 -2.57 -26.31
N PRO A 273 14.32 -1.55 -25.56
CA PRO A 273 15.50 -1.66 -24.69
C PRO A 273 15.32 -2.76 -23.62
N VAL A 274 16.36 -3.55 -23.39
CA VAL A 274 16.35 -4.63 -22.41
C VAL A 274 16.13 -4.13 -20.98
N GLU A 275 16.46 -2.89 -20.70
CA GLU A 275 16.30 -2.21 -19.42
C GLU A 275 14.82 -2.09 -19.00
N ARG A 276 13.89 -2.22 -19.94
CA ARG A 276 12.44 -2.25 -19.67
C ARG A 276 11.92 -3.62 -19.23
N THR A 277 12.72 -4.67 -19.33
CA THR A 277 12.32 -6.04 -18.97
C THR A 277 12.29 -6.22 -17.45
N TRP A 278 11.44 -7.17 -17.00
CA TRP A 278 11.35 -7.51 -15.57
C TRP A 278 12.66 -8.06 -15.01
N HIS A 279 13.38 -8.87 -15.79
CA HIS A 279 14.61 -9.52 -15.36
C HIS A 279 15.80 -8.55 -15.27
N TYR A 280 15.89 -7.55 -16.16
CA TYR A 280 16.84 -6.46 -16.01
C TYR A 280 16.56 -5.64 -14.73
N LYS A 281 15.30 -5.19 -14.58
CA LYS A 281 14.87 -4.44 -13.39
C LYS A 281 15.05 -5.22 -12.10
N PHE A 282 14.87 -6.55 -12.14
CA PHE A 282 15.14 -7.41 -11.00
C PHE A 282 16.62 -7.42 -10.64
N ALA A 283 17.50 -7.63 -11.62
CA ALA A 283 18.95 -7.63 -11.41
C ALA A 283 19.46 -6.28 -10.91
N GLU A 284 19.02 -5.18 -11.54
CA GLU A 284 19.35 -3.81 -11.14
C GLU A 284 18.90 -3.53 -9.69
N LYS A 285 17.65 -3.84 -9.37
CA LYS A 285 17.06 -3.65 -8.04
C LYS A 285 17.85 -4.37 -6.94
N HIS A 286 18.37 -5.54 -7.25
CA HIS A 286 19.09 -6.38 -6.29
C HIS A 286 20.61 -6.26 -6.38
N GLY A 287 21.14 -5.34 -7.20
CA GLY A 287 22.57 -5.12 -7.35
C GLY A 287 23.32 -6.33 -7.91
N MET A 288 22.65 -7.12 -8.76
CA MET A 288 23.24 -8.31 -9.39
C MET A 288 24.03 -7.93 -10.65
N GLN A 289 25.02 -8.74 -11.00
CA GLN A 289 25.68 -8.66 -12.30
C GLN A 289 24.80 -9.38 -13.34
N TYR A 290 24.30 -8.64 -14.31
CA TYR A 290 23.29 -9.12 -15.25
C TYR A 290 23.91 -9.56 -16.60
N PHE A 291 23.52 -10.74 -17.07
CA PHE A 291 23.96 -11.33 -18.34
C PHE A 291 22.73 -11.80 -19.15
N ASN A 292 22.52 -11.19 -20.32
CA ASN A 292 21.38 -11.50 -21.18
C ASN A 292 21.80 -12.30 -22.41
N TYR A 293 21.29 -13.50 -22.56
CA TYR A 293 21.48 -14.40 -23.68
C TYR A 293 20.17 -14.63 -24.46
N GLY A 294 19.28 -13.64 -24.49
CA GLY A 294 18.06 -13.63 -25.29
C GLY A 294 18.35 -13.45 -26.78
N LYS A 295 17.70 -14.22 -27.63
CA LYS A 295 17.71 -14.06 -29.09
C LYS A 295 16.29 -14.09 -29.63
N ASN A 296 15.92 -13.13 -30.50
CA ASN A 296 14.61 -13.10 -31.11
C ASN A 296 14.37 -14.40 -31.91
N GLY A 297 13.18 -14.99 -31.79
CA GLY A 297 12.79 -16.21 -32.48
C GLY A 297 13.50 -17.47 -32.03
N SER A 298 14.36 -17.42 -31.01
CA SER A 298 15.07 -18.59 -30.47
C SER A 298 14.10 -19.60 -29.87
N SER A 299 14.37 -20.86 -30.08
CA SER A 299 13.67 -22.02 -29.53
C SER A 299 14.58 -22.77 -28.54
N ILE A 300 14.00 -23.60 -27.70
CA ILE A 300 14.77 -24.56 -26.90
C ILE A 300 15.44 -25.60 -27.79
N ALA A 301 14.69 -26.16 -28.70
CA ALA A 301 15.08 -27.35 -29.45
C ALA A 301 15.27 -27.16 -30.97
N TYR A 302 14.81 -26.03 -31.56
CA TYR A 302 14.88 -25.79 -32.99
C TYR A 302 15.93 -24.76 -33.37
N SER A 303 16.94 -25.17 -34.13
CA SER A 303 17.92 -24.29 -34.79
C SER A 303 17.46 -23.94 -36.21
N SER A 304 17.67 -22.67 -36.62
CA SER A 304 17.36 -22.22 -37.96
C SER A 304 18.37 -21.20 -38.50
N PRO A 305 18.56 -21.13 -39.83
CA PRO A 305 19.42 -20.14 -40.45
C PRO A 305 19.04 -18.70 -40.10
N ARG A 306 17.73 -18.45 -39.92
CA ARG A 306 17.21 -17.11 -39.59
C ARG A 306 17.40 -16.71 -38.13
N TRP A 307 17.24 -17.67 -37.20
CA TRP A 307 17.19 -17.36 -35.77
C TRP A 307 18.38 -17.92 -34.99
N GLY A 308 19.29 -18.62 -35.68
CA GLY A 308 20.49 -19.18 -35.09
C GLY A 308 20.28 -20.50 -34.36
N GLU A 309 21.26 -20.86 -33.56
CA GLU A 309 21.24 -22.09 -32.79
C GLU A 309 20.20 -22.07 -31.68
N ALA A 310 19.64 -23.25 -31.40
CA ALA A 310 18.72 -23.50 -30.32
C ALA A 310 19.39 -23.39 -28.96
N MET A 311 18.59 -23.15 -27.87
CA MET A 311 19.11 -22.96 -26.54
C MET A 311 19.91 -24.16 -26.03
N TYR A 312 19.52 -25.41 -26.42
CA TYR A 312 20.21 -26.62 -26.01
C TYR A 312 21.64 -26.76 -26.57
N LEU A 313 22.01 -25.93 -27.56
CA LEU A 313 23.37 -25.84 -28.10
C LEU A 313 24.11 -24.60 -27.51
N ARG A 314 23.45 -23.44 -27.57
CA ARG A 314 24.09 -22.15 -27.25
C ARG A 314 24.20 -21.81 -25.79
N PHE A 315 23.62 -22.60 -24.85
CA PHE A 315 23.85 -22.40 -23.43
C PHE A 315 25.35 -22.46 -23.09
N LYS A 316 26.14 -23.16 -23.90
CA LYS A 316 27.60 -23.27 -23.75
C LYS A 316 28.32 -21.94 -23.89
N GLU A 317 27.72 -20.98 -24.62
CA GLU A 317 28.25 -19.61 -24.82
C GLU A 317 28.02 -18.70 -23.61
N MET A 318 27.21 -19.12 -22.65
CA MET A 318 26.95 -18.36 -21.42
C MET A 318 28.23 -18.29 -20.57
N ALA A 319 28.37 -17.24 -19.75
CA ALA A 319 29.53 -17.05 -18.88
C ALA A 319 29.82 -18.28 -18.01
N ASP A 320 31.10 -18.55 -17.79
CA ASP A 320 31.54 -19.80 -17.11
C ASP A 320 31.09 -19.92 -15.64
N SER A 321 30.78 -18.80 -15.01
CA SER A 321 30.28 -18.80 -13.62
C SER A 321 29.03 -17.92 -13.52
N LEU A 322 27.93 -18.53 -13.08
CA LEU A 322 26.69 -17.84 -12.74
C LEU A 322 26.18 -18.38 -11.41
N ASP A 323 25.61 -17.53 -10.58
CA ASP A 323 24.96 -17.92 -9.32
C ASP A 323 23.48 -18.26 -9.54
N TYR A 324 22.87 -17.61 -10.52
CA TYR A 324 21.46 -17.77 -10.89
C TYR A 324 21.32 -17.84 -12.39
N VAL A 325 20.59 -18.84 -12.87
CA VAL A 325 20.30 -19.06 -14.30
C VAL A 325 18.79 -19.13 -14.48
N VAL A 326 18.26 -18.37 -15.42
CA VAL A 326 16.86 -18.42 -15.81
C VAL A 326 16.76 -18.81 -17.28
N VAL A 327 15.92 -19.79 -17.57
CA VAL A 327 15.57 -20.20 -18.93
C VAL A 327 14.13 -19.80 -19.21
N VAL A 328 13.91 -19.06 -20.30
CA VAL A 328 12.58 -18.65 -20.78
C VAL A 328 12.43 -19.13 -22.23
N GLY A 329 11.60 -20.16 -22.45
CA GLY A 329 11.47 -20.74 -23.78
C GLY A 329 10.28 -21.66 -23.93
N GLY A 330 10.20 -22.31 -25.07
CA GLY A 330 9.12 -23.25 -25.42
C GLY A 330 7.99 -22.63 -26.27
N HIS A 331 7.87 -21.30 -26.27
CA HIS A 331 6.84 -20.64 -27.10
C HIS A 331 7.08 -20.88 -28.60
N ASN A 332 8.31 -20.63 -29.06
CA ASN A 332 8.65 -20.85 -30.48
C ASN A 332 8.72 -22.32 -30.88
N ASP A 333 9.02 -23.20 -29.92
CA ASP A 333 9.05 -24.64 -30.15
C ASP A 333 7.66 -25.21 -30.46
N SER A 334 6.62 -24.67 -29.80
CA SER A 334 5.24 -25.16 -29.95
C SER A 334 4.68 -25.06 -31.39
N TYR A 335 5.21 -24.13 -32.19
CA TYR A 335 4.85 -23.95 -33.59
C TYR A 335 5.75 -24.76 -34.55
N LYS A 336 6.71 -25.52 -34.05
CA LYS A 336 7.78 -26.14 -34.79
C LYS A 336 8.03 -27.61 -34.45
N LEU A 337 7.11 -28.23 -33.71
CA LEU A 337 7.26 -29.61 -33.26
C LEU A 337 7.55 -30.56 -34.40
N ASP A 338 6.85 -30.43 -35.54
CA ASP A 338 7.11 -31.26 -36.74
C ASP A 338 8.52 -31.00 -37.29
N SER A 339 8.96 -29.76 -37.34
CA SER A 339 10.31 -29.39 -37.81
C SER A 339 11.41 -29.85 -36.86
N ILE A 340 11.11 -30.04 -35.58
CA ILE A 340 12.02 -30.61 -34.58
C ILE A 340 12.15 -32.13 -34.74
N GLY A 341 11.15 -32.80 -35.28
CA GLY A 341 11.02 -34.26 -35.36
C GLY A 341 10.08 -34.84 -34.29
N GLY A 342 9.18 -33.99 -33.76
CA GLY A 342 8.16 -34.42 -32.83
C GLY A 342 8.51 -34.11 -31.36
N ILE A 343 7.57 -34.47 -30.48
CA ILE A 343 7.64 -34.17 -29.05
C ILE A 343 8.78 -34.90 -28.32
N ASP A 344 9.12 -36.09 -28.77
CA ASP A 344 10.18 -36.88 -28.10
C ASP A 344 11.56 -36.33 -28.41
N VAL A 345 11.82 -35.86 -29.62
CA VAL A 345 13.04 -35.12 -29.96
C VAL A 345 13.12 -33.80 -29.21
N PHE A 346 11.99 -33.10 -28.99
CA PHE A 346 11.94 -31.93 -28.16
C PHE A 346 12.34 -32.23 -26.70
N LYS A 347 11.80 -33.32 -26.13
CA LYS A 347 12.14 -33.77 -24.76
C LYS A 347 13.63 -34.10 -24.61
N GLU A 348 14.18 -34.82 -25.59
CA GLU A 348 15.60 -35.16 -25.63
C GLU A 348 16.48 -33.87 -25.60
N ARG A 349 16.19 -32.91 -26.47
CA ARG A 349 16.94 -31.66 -26.54
C ARG A 349 16.75 -30.80 -25.30
N LEU A 350 15.56 -30.81 -24.71
CA LEU A 350 15.31 -30.16 -23.42
C LEU A 350 16.12 -30.81 -22.30
N ALA A 351 16.22 -32.14 -22.26
CA ALA A 351 17.06 -32.85 -21.30
C ALA A 351 18.54 -32.49 -21.47
N ILE A 352 19.05 -32.42 -22.69
CA ILE A 352 20.42 -31.96 -22.97
C ILE A 352 20.67 -30.53 -22.42
N LEU A 353 19.69 -29.63 -22.58
CA LEU A 353 19.79 -28.29 -22.01
C LEU A 353 19.83 -28.33 -20.50
N CYS A 354 18.92 -29.09 -19.86
CA CYS A 354 18.84 -29.17 -18.40
C CYS A 354 20.10 -29.78 -17.80
N GLU A 355 20.55 -30.91 -18.29
CA GLU A 355 21.76 -31.61 -17.85
C GLU A 355 22.99 -30.75 -18.10
N GLY A 356 23.11 -30.16 -19.29
CA GLY A 356 24.23 -29.28 -19.60
C GLY A 356 24.31 -28.02 -18.76
N LEU A 357 23.16 -27.46 -18.34
CA LEU A 357 23.16 -26.34 -17.39
C LEU A 357 23.52 -26.77 -15.97
N LEU A 358 23.09 -27.96 -15.53
CA LEU A 358 23.46 -28.51 -14.23
C LEU A 358 24.97 -28.83 -14.16
N ASP A 359 25.52 -29.40 -15.23
CA ASP A 359 26.95 -29.69 -15.33
C ASP A 359 27.78 -28.41 -15.38
N LYS A 360 27.36 -27.42 -16.14
CA LYS A 360 28.06 -26.14 -16.28
C LYS A 360 28.00 -25.31 -15.02
N TYR A 361 26.89 -25.37 -14.28
CA TYR A 361 26.61 -24.55 -13.09
C TYR A 361 26.17 -25.38 -11.88
N PRO A 362 27.03 -26.25 -11.34
CA PRO A 362 26.65 -27.23 -10.30
C PRO A 362 26.20 -26.61 -8.99
N THR A 363 26.53 -25.32 -8.74
CA THR A 363 26.15 -24.58 -7.53
C THR A 363 25.11 -23.49 -7.76
N ALA A 364 24.74 -23.24 -9.02
CA ALA A 364 23.77 -22.22 -9.36
C ALA A 364 22.33 -22.65 -9.06
N LYS A 365 21.48 -21.68 -8.79
CA LYS A 365 20.03 -21.90 -8.79
C LYS A 365 19.48 -21.72 -10.20
N ILE A 366 18.91 -22.77 -10.78
CA ILE A 366 18.41 -22.79 -12.13
C ILE A 366 16.88 -22.79 -12.12
N PHE A 367 16.27 -21.87 -12.88
CA PHE A 367 14.82 -21.71 -12.98
C PHE A 367 14.38 -21.82 -14.44
N PHE A 368 13.31 -22.57 -14.67
CA PHE A 368 12.66 -22.68 -15.97
C PHE A 368 11.29 -22.01 -15.91
N PHE A 369 11.06 -21.03 -16.81
CA PHE A 369 9.75 -20.47 -17.04
C PHE A 369 9.09 -21.19 -18.19
N THR A 370 7.99 -21.89 -17.89
CA THR A 370 7.18 -22.57 -18.88
C THR A 370 6.36 -21.57 -19.70
N ARG A 371 5.89 -22.03 -20.86
CA ARG A 371 5.00 -21.24 -21.71
C ARG A 371 3.75 -20.82 -20.94
N TRP A 372 3.43 -19.52 -20.96
CA TRP A 372 2.15 -19.00 -20.49
C TRP A 372 1.07 -19.06 -21.57
N ASN A 373 -0.20 -19.12 -21.17
CA ASN A 373 -1.32 -19.13 -22.10
C ASN A 373 -1.52 -17.73 -22.71
N THR A 374 -1.20 -17.61 -24.01
CA THR A 374 -1.33 -16.35 -24.75
C THR A 374 -2.77 -15.95 -25.07
N LYS A 375 -3.74 -16.87 -24.98
CA LYS A 375 -5.17 -16.55 -25.23
C LYS A 375 -5.72 -15.52 -24.25
N ASN A 376 -5.21 -15.47 -23.03
CA ASN A 376 -5.65 -14.50 -22.01
C ASN A 376 -4.86 -13.17 -22.06
N PHE A 377 -3.88 -13.03 -22.93
CA PHE A 377 -3.01 -11.84 -22.95
C PHE A 377 -3.43 -10.78 -23.99
N HIS A 378 -4.19 -11.17 -25.00
CA HIS A 378 -4.53 -10.28 -26.13
C HIS A 378 -6.00 -9.88 -26.20
N GLY A 379 -6.83 -10.19 -25.21
CA GLY A 379 -8.20 -9.66 -25.08
C GLY A 379 -9.05 -9.76 -26.36
N SER A 380 -8.75 -10.66 -27.27
CA SER A 380 -9.51 -10.92 -28.49
C SER A 380 -9.94 -12.37 -28.51
N ASP A 381 -11.26 -12.55 -28.34
CA ASP A 381 -12.15 -13.67 -28.68
C ASP A 381 -11.86 -15.03 -28.05
#